data_fbe250e9c0e427d23ae374c6421477c5
#
_entry.id   fbe250e9c0e427d23ae374c6421477c5
#
_cell.length_a   1.000
_cell.length_b   1.000
_cell.length_c   1.000
_cell.angle_alpha   90.00
_cell.angle_beta   90.00
_cell.angle_gamma   90.00
#
_symmetry.space_group_name_H-M   'P 1'
#
loop_
_entity.id
_entity.type
_entity.pdbx_description
1 polymer ?
#
loop_
_entity_poly.entity_id
_entity_poly.type
_entity_poly.pdbx_seq_one_letter_code
_entity_poly.pdbx_strand_id
1 'polypeptide(L)'
;MAFNPSTLASSNKFADLRKRLVFLLLALIVYRIGAHIPVPGIDPTQLKQLFDSQQGGILGMFNMFSGGALSRFTVFALGIMPYISASIVMQLASVVVPQLEALKKEGEAGRRKITQYTRYGTFFLATFQAIGISVALESQAGLVIDPGMAFRFTTAVSLVTGTMFLMWLGEQITERGLGNGISILIFAGIAAGLPGA
;
A
#
# COMPACT_ATOMS: atom_id res chain seq x y z
N MET A 1 38.85 -20.28 -30.83
CA MET A 1 37.84 -19.33 -30.31
C MET A 1 37.95 -19.31 -28.77
N ALA A 2 38.54 -18.26 -28.22
CA ALA A 2 38.75 -18.14 -26.79
C ALA A 2 37.43 -17.80 -26.11
N PHE A 3 36.97 -18.69 -25.24
CA PHE A 3 35.85 -18.44 -24.35
C PHE A 3 36.20 -17.30 -23.38
N ASN A 4 35.57 -16.17 -23.56
CA ASN A 4 35.83 -15.00 -22.75
C ASN A 4 34.89 -15.04 -21.50
N PRO A 5 35.39 -15.30 -20.28
CA PRO A 5 34.55 -15.47 -19.09
C PRO A 5 33.77 -14.20 -18.74
N SER A 6 34.17 -13.05 -19.26
CA SER A 6 33.43 -11.80 -19.05
C SER A 6 32.06 -11.75 -19.77
N THR A 7 31.93 -12.48 -20.89
CA THR A 7 30.65 -12.54 -21.61
C THR A 7 29.62 -13.40 -20.92
N LEU A 8 30.05 -14.45 -20.21
CA LEU A 8 29.13 -15.28 -19.39
C LEU A 8 28.64 -14.53 -18.15
N ALA A 9 29.52 -13.77 -17.50
CA ALA A 9 29.16 -12.95 -16.36
C ALA A 9 28.16 -11.84 -16.74
N SER A 10 28.34 -11.22 -17.91
CA SER A 10 27.42 -10.21 -18.42
C SER A 10 26.06 -10.79 -18.80
N SER A 11 26.02 -11.97 -19.41
CA SER A 11 24.77 -12.62 -19.78
C SER A 11 23.94 -13.03 -18.55
N ASN A 12 24.60 -13.50 -17.48
CA ASN A 12 23.93 -13.81 -16.22
C ASN A 12 23.37 -12.56 -15.53
N LYS A 13 24.08 -11.43 -15.59
CA LYS A 13 23.57 -10.16 -15.05
C LYS A 13 22.33 -9.68 -15.80
N PHE A 14 22.32 -9.78 -17.12
CA PHE A 14 21.17 -9.44 -17.95
C PHE A 14 19.97 -10.35 -17.68
N ALA A 15 20.19 -11.64 -17.50
CA ALA A 15 19.13 -12.61 -17.19
C ALA A 15 18.51 -12.32 -15.82
N ASP A 16 19.31 -11.98 -14.80
CA ASP A 16 18.85 -11.62 -13.47
C ASP A 16 18.06 -10.31 -13.50
N LEU A 17 18.58 -9.28 -14.17
CA LEU A 17 17.89 -7.99 -14.36
C LEU A 17 16.55 -8.19 -15.07
N ARG A 18 16.49 -9.01 -16.08
CA ARG A 18 15.26 -9.33 -16.81
C ARG A 18 14.24 -9.99 -15.89
N LYS A 19 14.62 -10.94 -15.04
CA LYS A 19 13.73 -11.57 -14.06
C LYS A 19 13.16 -10.54 -13.10
N ARG A 20 14.00 -9.65 -12.59
CA ARG A 20 13.58 -8.58 -11.67
C ARG A 20 12.61 -7.60 -12.30
N LEU A 21 12.86 -7.19 -13.55
CA LEU A 21 11.95 -6.33 -14.30
C LEU A 21 10.60 -6.99 -14.56
N VAL A 22 10.59 -8.25 -14.97
CA VAL A 22 9.34 -9.00 -15.20
C VAL A 22 8.55 -9.12 -13.90
N PHE A 23 9.21 -9.44 -12.79
CA PHE A 23 8.56 -9.52 -11.48
C PHE A 23 7.95 -8.17 -11.09
N LEU A 24 8.68 -7.07 -11.26
CA LEU A 24 8.20 -5.72 -10.97
C LEU A 24 6.96 -5.38 -11.81
N LEU A 25 6.99 -5.65 -13.10
CA LEU A 25 5.83 -5.41 -13.98
C LEU A 25 4.60 -6.22 -13.58
N LEU A 26 4.79 -7.50 -13.25
CA LEU A 26 3.70 -8.35 -12.76
C LEU A 26 3.13 -7.84 -11.44
N ALA A 27 3.97 -7.40 -10.53
CA ALA A 27 3.54 -6.82 -9.26
C ALA A 27 2.73 -5.53 -9.47
N LEU A 28 3.14 -4.67 -10.39
CA LEU A 28 2.40 -3.45 -10.73
C LEU A 28 1.06 -3.75 -11.39
N ILE A 29 0.98 -4.80 -12.21
CA ILE A 29 -0.29 -5.26 -12.80
C ILE A 29 -1.24 -5.73 -11.69
N VAL A 30 -0.76 -6.53 -10.74
CA VAL A 30 -1.56 -6.98 -9.58
C VAL A 30 -2.05 -5.79 -8.76
N TYR A 31 -1.20 -4.82 -8.51
CA TYR A 31 -1.57 -3.58 -7.82
C TYR A 31 -2.71 -2.84 -8.54
N ARG A 32 -2.61 -2.68 -9.84
CA ARG A 32 -3.66 -2.00 -10.64
C ARG A 32 -4.97 -2.76 -10.66
N ILE A 33 -4.93 -4.08 -10.72
CA ILE A 33 -6.13 -4.92 -10.64
C ILE A 33 -6.82 -4.71 -9.29
N GLY A 34 -6.08 -4.77 -8.19
CA GLY A 34 -6.61 -4.54 -6.85
C GLY A 34 -7.17 -3.14 -6.63
N ALA A 35 -6.61 -2.13 -7.31
CA ALA A 35 -7.10 -0.75 -7.27
C ALA A 35 -8.44 -0.56 -7.97
N HIS A 36 -8.99 -1.59 -8.61
CA HIS A 36 -10.31 -1.59 -9.26
C HIS A 36 -11.32 -2.53 -8.59
N ILE A 37 -10.92 -3.26 -7.53
CA ILE A 37 -11.82 -4.15 -6.78
C ILE A 37 -12.59 -3.31 -5.75
N PRO A 38 -13.90 -3.05 -5.94
CA PRO A 38 -14.65 -2.20 -5.02
C PRO A 38 -14.97 -2.91 -3.70
N VAL A 39 -15.05 -2.14 -2.62
CA VAL A 39 -15.58 -2.60 -1.34
C VAL A 39 -17.12 -2.64 -1.45
N PRO A 40 -17.77 -3.75 -1.08
CA PRO A 40 -19.23 -3.84 -1.16
C PRO A 40 -19.94 -2.90 -0.18
N GLY A 41 -21.17 -2.51 -0.53
CA GLY A 41 -22.02 -1.70 0.32
C GLY A 41 -21.96 -0.18 0.08
N ILE A 42 -21.25 0.27 -0.94
CA ILE A 42 -21.15 1.70 -1.32
C ILE A 42 -21.84 1.93 -2.65
N ASP A 43 -22.62 3.02 -2.75
CA ASP A 43 -23.18 3.49 -4.03
C ASP A 43 -22.09 4.24 -4.81
N PRO A 44 -21.67 3.72 -5.98
CA PRO A 44 -20.60 4.34 -6.76
C PRO A 44 -20.98 5.71 -7.33
N THR A 45 -22.24 5.96 -7.57
CA THR A 45 -22.71 7.24 -8.10
C THR A 45 -22.59 8.36 -7.09
N GLN A 46 -23.03 8.10 -5.85
CA GLN A 46 -22.93 9.06 -4.75
C GLN A 46 -21.46 9.31 -4.37
N LEU A 47 -20.66 8.28 -4.38
CA LEU A 47 -19.23 8.39 -4.08
C LEU A 47 -18.52 9.28 -5.12
N LYS A 48 -18.83 9.09 -6.40
CA LYS A 48 -18.28 9.91 -7.48
C LYS A 48 -18.65 11.39 -7.31
N GLN A 49 -19.92 11.67 -7.00
CA GLN A 49 -20.36 13.05 -6.75
C GLN A 49 -19.63 13.71 -5.58
N LEU A 50 -19.40 12.93 -4.50
CA LEU A 50 -18.66 13.42 -3.34
C LEU A 50 -17.22 13.82 -3.73
N PHE A 51 -16.53 12.98 -4.48
CA PHE A 51 -15.15 13.27 -4.92
C PHE A 51 -15.09 14.39 -5.94
N ASP A 52 -16.04 14.49 -6.87
CA ASP A 52 -16.11 15.57 -7.85
C ASP A 52 -16.32 16.93 -7.18
N SER A 53 -17.07 16.99 -6.08
CA SER A 53 -17.27 18.20 -5.31
C SER A 53 -16.04 18.64 -4.49
N GLN A 54 -15.08 17.73 -4.25
CA GLN A 54 -13.92 17.99 -3.39
C GLN A 54 -12.57 17.79 -4.11
N GLN A 55 -12.54 17.89 -5.42
CA GLN A 55 -11.32 17.63 -6.22
C GLN A 55 -10.11 18.50 -5.84
N GLY A 56 -10.33 19.68 -5.31
CA GLY A 56 -9.24 20.57 -4.89
C GLY A 56 -8.78 20.45 -3.45
N GLY A 57 -9.35 19.53 -2.67
CA GLY A 57 -9.08 19.39 -1.24
C GLY A 57 -8.09 18.27 -0.89
N ILE A 58 -7.97 18.03 0.42
CA ILE A 58 -7.10 16.99 0.98
C ILE A 58 -7.48 15.60 0.44
N LEU A 59 -8.77 15.32 0.24
CA LEU A 59 -9.24 14.05 -0.33
C LEU A 59 -8.74 13.84 -1.76
N GLY A 60 -8.67 14.88 -2.57
CA GLY A 60 -8.10 14.81 -3.92
C GLY A 60 -6.62 14.41 -3.90
N MET A 61 -5.85 14.95 -2.96
CA MET A 61 -4.44 14.57 -2.78
C MET A 61 -4.29 13.10 -2.39
N PHE A 62 -5.05 12.62 -1.41
CA PHE A 62 -5.01 11.20 -1.02
C PHE A 62 -5.45 10.28 -2.15
N ASN A 63 -6.43 10.69 -2.94
CA ASN A 63 -6.87 9.93 -4.10
C ASN A 63 -5.77 9.81 -5.15
N MET A 64 -4.99 10.87 -5.37
CA MET A 64 -3.86 10.86 -6.29
C MET A 64 -2.79 9.86 -5.82
N PHE A 65 -2.44 9.84 -4.53
CA PHE A 65 -1.47 8.90 -3.97
C PHE A 65 -1.95 7.44 -4.05
N SER A 66 -3.24 7.20 -3.97
CA SER A 66 -3.81 5.85 -4.08
C SER A 66 -4.04 5.39 -5.52
N GLY A 67 -3.76 6.24 -6.52
CA GLY A 67 -4.00 5.92 -7.93
C GLY A 67 -5.48 5.82 -8.28
N GLY A 68 -6.32 6.60 -7.62
CA GLY A 68 -7.78 6.59 -7.80
C GLY A 68 -8.51 5.50 -7.01
N ALA A 69 -7.78 4.70 -6.23
CA ALA A 69 -8.40 3.65 -5.40
C ALA A 69 -9.37 4.21 -4.37
N LEU A 70 -9.06 5.38 -3.80
CA LEU A 70 -9.93 6.03 -2.81
C LEU A 70 -11.25 6.52 -3.44
N SER A 71 -11.21 7.13 -4.62
CA SER A 71 -12.41 7.63 -5.31
C SER A 71 -13.33 6.51 -5.78
N ARG A 72 -12.79 5.33 -6.05
CA ARG A 72 -13.55 4.13 -6.36
C ARG A 72 -13.92 3.32 -5.12
N PHE A 73 -13.39 3.69 -3.97
CA PHE A 73 -13.49 2.97 -2.70
C PHE A 73 -13.19 1.49 -2.86
N THR A 74 -11.98 1.20 -3.30
CA THR A 74 -11.49 -0.17 -3.50
C THR A 74 -10.84 -0.70 -2.23
N VAL A 75 -10.45 -1.99 -2.25
CA VAL A 75 -9.71 -2.62 -1.15
C VAL A 75 -8.37 -1.93 -0.87
N PHE A 76 -7.83 -1.15 -1.80
CA PHE A 76 -6.62 -0.37 -1.65
C PHE A 76 -6.88 1.11 -1.33
N ALA A 77 -8.07 1.46 -0.87
CA ALA A 77 -8.43 2.86 -0.57
C ALA A 77 -7.49 3.52 0.46
N LEU A 78 -7.06 2.79 1.47
CA LEU A 78 -6.06 3.27 2.43
C LEU A 78 -4.64 3.32 1.83
N GLY A 79 -4.39 2.57 0.75
CA GLY A 79 -3.06 2.44 0.19
C GLY A 79 -2.06 1.86 1.19
N ILE A 80 -0.83 2.37 1.16
CA ILE A 80 0.24 1.98 2.09
C ILE A 80 0.48 3.04 3.18
N MET A 81 -0.38 4.03 3.30
CA MET A 81 -0.24 5.10 4.31
C MET A 81 -0.17 4.58 5.76
N PRO A 82 -0.99 3.59 6.19
CA PRO A 82 -0.84 3.00 7.52
C PRO A 82 0.54 2.39 7.75
N TYR A 83 1.10 1.73 6.75
CA TYR A 83 2.44 1.16 6.83
C TYR A 83 3.52 2.24 6.94
N ILE A 84 3.41 3.31 6.15
CA ILE A 84 4.36 4.43 6.21
C ILE A 84 4.32 5.07 7.59
N SER A 85 3.14 5.34 8.13
CA SER A 85 2.97 5.92 9.46
C SER A 85 3.55 5.02 10.55
N ALA A 86 3.25 3.72 10.51
CA ALA A 86 3.80 2.75 11.46
C ALA A 86 5.33 2.65 11.36
N SER A 87 5.87 2.65 10.16
CA SER A 87 7.31 2.61 9.91
C SER A 87 8.01 3.84 10.48
N ILE A 88 7.47 5.04 10.29
CA ILE A 88 8.01 6.27 10.85
C ILE A 88 7.98 6.22 12.39
N VAL A 89 6.87 5.82 12.97
CA VAL A 89 6.74 5.69 14.43
C VAL A 89 7.75 4.69 14.98
N MET A 90 7.95 3.56 14.33
CA MET A 90 8.93 2.56 14.77
C MET A 90 10.37 3.05 14.62
N GLN A 91 10.69 3.80 13.58
CA GLN A 91 12.00 4.41 13.41
C GLN A 91 12.30 5.41 14.53
N LEU A 92 11.34 6.27 14.87
CA LEU A 92 11.48 7.21 15.97
C LEU A 92 11.56 6.49 17.33
N ALA A 93 10.72 5.49 17.54
CA ALA A 93 10.75 4.69 18.77
C ALA A 93 12.08 3.94 18.94
N SER A 94 12.69 3.48 17.86
CA SER A 94 14.00 2.80 17.92
C SER A 94 15.15 3.71 18.37
N VAL A 95 14.97 5.01 18.27
CA VAL A 95 15.94 5.99 18.78
C VAL A 95 15.68 6.36 20.24
N VAL A 96 14.41 6.42 20.64
CA VAL A 96 13.99 6.89 21.98
C VAL A 96 13.93 5.76 23.01
N VAL A 97 13.51 4.57 22.57
CA VAL A 97 13.32 3.41 23.47
C VAL A 97 14.60 2.56 23.49
N PRO A 98 15.29 2.44 24.65
CA PRO A 98 16.57 1.70 24.71
C PRO A 98 16.46 0.24 24.28
N GLN A 99 15.33 -0.41 24.55
CA GLN A 99 15.08 -1.80 24.18
C GLN A 99 15.05 -1.99 22.66
N LEU A 100 14.43 -1.05 21.94
CA LEU A 100 14.36 -1.08 20.48
C LEU A 100 15.70 -0.69 19.83
N GLU A 101 16.44 0.22 20.47
CA GLU A 101 17.79 0.56 20.05
C GLU A 101 18.72 -0.65 20.16
N ALA A 102 18.61 -1.42 21.25
CA ALA A 102 19.36 -2.66 21.44
C ALA A 102 19.03 -3.69 20.35
N LEU A 103 17.75 -3.85 19.98
CA LEU A 103 17.32 -4.71 18.89
C LEU A 103 17.92 -4.28 17.55
N LYS A 104 17.96 -2.98 17.28
CA LYS A 104 18.56 -2.43 16.06
C LYS A 104 20.06 -2.75 15.96
N LYS A 105 20.76 -2.80 17.09
CA LYS A 105 22.19 -3.15 17.18
C LYS A 105 22.49 -4.65 17.05
N GLU A 106 21.50 -5.52 17.24
CA GLU A 106 21.64 -6.97 17.13
C GLU A 106 21.81 -7.48 15.68
N GLY A 107 21.70 -6.61 14.67
CA GLY A 107 21.85 -6.97 13.27
C GLY A 107 20.55 -7.47 12.62
N GLU A 108 20.64 -8.50 11.77
CA GLU A 108 19.49 -8.98 11.00
C GLU A 108 18.35 -9.53 11.86
N ALA A 109 18.66 -10.23 12.93
CA ALA A 109 17.65 -10.78 13.84
C ALA A 109 16.83 -9.66 14.52
N GLY A 110 17.51 -8.60 14.96
CA GLY A 110 16.86 -7.43 15.53
C GLY A 110 16.02 -6.67 14.51
N ARG A 111 16.51 -6.52 13.28
CA ARG A 111 15.76 -5.88 12.19
C ARG A 111 14.48 -6.63 11.85
N ARG A 112 14.51 -7.96 11.86
CA ARG A 112 13.31 -8.80 11.64
C ARG A 112 12.26 -8.55 12.71
N LYS A 113 12.65 -8.44 13.97
CA LYS A 113 11.73 -8.10 15.08
C LYS A 113 11.13 -6.72 14.92
N ILE A 114 11.92 -5.72 14.56
CA ILE A 114 11.44 -4.36 14.31
C ILE A 114 10.46 -4.35 13.14
N THR A 115 10.74 -5.06 12.06
CA THR A 115 9.84 -5.22 10.92
C THR A 115 8.52 -5.88 11.35
N GLN A 116 8.58 -6.89 12.20
CA GLN A 116 7.39 -7.54 12.74
C GLN A 116 6.54 -6.59 13.58
N TYR A 117 7.15 -5.78 14.42
CA TYR A 117 6.45 -4.73 15.18
C TYR A 117 5.83 -3.68 14.27
N THR A 118 6.52 -3.31 13.20
CA THR A 118 5.98 -2.41 12.18
C THR A 118 4.73 -2.99 11.52
N ARG A 119 4.73 -4.29 11.21
CA ARG A 119 3.56 -4.99 10.65
C ARG A 119 2.38 -4.97 11.61
N TYR A 120 2.61 -5.24 12.88
CA TYR A 120 1.55 -5.16 13.90
C TYR A 120 1.02 -3.73 14.04
N GLY A 121 1.90 -2.73 14.08
CA GLY A 121 1.51 -1.32 14.10
C GLY A 121 0.68 -0.93 12.90
N THR A 122 1.05 -1.40 11.71
CA THR A 122 0.29 -1.20 10.47
C THR A 122 -1.10 -1.80 10.56
N PHE A 123 -1.21 -3.02 11.08
CA PHE A 123 -2.51 -3.68 11.28
C PHE A 123 -3.43 -2.87 12.18
N PHE A 124 -2.94 -2.41 13.33
CA PHE A 124 -3.74 -1.60 14.26
C PHE A 124 -4.14 -0.25 13.67
N LEU A 125 -3.21 0.46 13.04
CA LEU A 125 -3.50 1.74 12.39
C LEU A 125 -4.48 1.58 11.24
N ALA A 126 -4.32 0.56 10.41
CA ALA A 126 -5.23 0.29 9.30
C ALA A 126 -6.64 -0.06 9.81
N THR A 127 -6.76 -0.84 10.87
CA THR A 127 -8.03 -1.17 11.51
C THR A 127 -8.72 0.10 12.02
N PHE A 128 -7.98 0.92 12.75
CA PHE A 128 -8.49 2.18 13.29
C PHE A 128 -8.96 3.12 12.18
N GLN A 129 -8.14 3.31 11.15
CA GLN A 129 -8.47 4.16 10.01
C GLN A 129 -9.66 3.61 9.20
N ALA A 130 -9.73 2.30 9.02
CA ALA A 130 -10.83 1.65 8.30
C ALA A 130 -12.17 1.84 9.02
N ILE A 131 -12.18 1.70 10.34
CA ILE A 131 -13.38 1.95 11.16
C ILE A 131 -13.76 3.43 11.07
N GLY A 132 -12.79 4.33 11.19
CA GLY A 132 -13.03 5.77 11.06
C GLY A 132 -13.64 6.16 9.72
N ILE A 133 -13.11 5.61 8.62
CA ILE A 133 -13.63 5.85 7.28
C ILE A 133 -15.04 5.28 7.12
N SER A 134 -15.31 4.09 7.62
CA SER A 134 -16.64 3.47 7.53
C SER A 134 -17.69 4.29 8.26
N VAL A 135 -17.38 4.79 9.43
CA VAL A 135 -18.27 5.68 10.20
C VAL A 135 -18.49 7.01 9.47
N ALA A 136 -17.43 7.58 8.91
CA ALA A 136 -17.52 8.82 8.14
C ALA A 136 -18.39 8.66 6.88
N LEU A 137 -18.29 7.52 6.19
CA LEU A 137 -19.11 7.23 5.01
C LEU A 137 -20.58 7.00 5.37
N GLU A 138 -20.86 6.35 6.51
CA GLU A 138 -22.23 6.18 7.00
C GLU A 138 -22.91 7.50 7.36
N SER A 139 -22.15 8.51 7.74
CA SER A 139 -22.68 9.84 8.03
C SER A 139 -23.19 10.60 6.80
N GLN A 140 -22.74 10.19 5.60
CA GLN A 140 -23.21 10.75 4.33
C GLN A 140 -24.53 10.08 3.90
N ALA A 141 -25.55 10.87 3.67
CA ALA A 141 -26.86 10.36 3.29
C ALA A 141 -26.82 9.69 1.91
N GLY A 142 -27.27 8.45 1.85
CA GLY A 142 -27.40 7.69 0.58
C GLY A 142 -26.11 7.09 0.04
N LEU A 143 -24.95 7.32 0.67
CA LEU A 143 -23.67 6.80 0.20
C LEU A 143 -23.54 5.31 0.50
N VAL A 144 -23.94 4.87 1.69
CA VAL A 144 -23.92 3.47 2.12
C VAL A 144 -25.29 2.86 1.88
N ILE A 145 -25.36 1.72 1.19
CA ILE A 145 -26.62 1.05 0.85
C ILE A 145 -27.29 0.51 2.11
N ASP A 146 -26.53 -0.20 2.95
CA ASP A 146 -27.00 -0.76 4.22
C ASP A 146 -26.07 -0.33 5.37
N PRO A 147 -26.30 0.84 5.99
CA PRO A 147 -25.48 1.27 7.13
C PRO A 147 -25.70 0.39 8.35
N GLY A 148 -24.63 0.11 9.09
CA GLY A 148 -24.69 -0.69 10.31
C GLY A 148 -23.39 -1.40 10.61
N MET A 149 -23.42 -2.25 11.65
CA MET A 149 -22.24 -3.00 12.10
C MET A 149 -21.71 -3.96 11.03
N ALA A 150 -22.59 -4.56 10.23
CA ALA A 150 -22.18 -5.46 9.15
C ALA A 150 -21.34 -4.72 8.09
N PHE A 151 -21.77 -3.52 7.70
CA PHE A 151 -21.01 -2.67 6.77
C PHE A 151 -19.66 -2.28 7.36
N ARG A 152 -19.61 -1.83 8.61
CA ARG A 152 -18.37 -1.44 9.29
C ARG A 152 -17.38 -2.59 9.35
N PHE A 153 -17.85 -3.76 9.71
CA PHE A 153 -17.03 -4.96 9.80
C PHE A 153 -16.48 -5.37 8.42
N THR A 154 -17.33 -5.45 7.40
CA THR A 154 -16.92 -5.79 6.03
C THR A 154 -15.92 -4.80 5.48
N THR A 155 -16.16 -3.50 5.67
CA THR A 155 -15.26 -2.43 5.23
C THR A 155 -13.91 -2.52 5.94
N ALA A 156 -13.92 -2.69 7.27
CA ALA A 156 -12.70 -2.81 8.05
C ALA A 156 -11.86 -4.00 7.59
N VAL A 157 -12.45 -5.17 7.44
CA VAL A 157 -11.76 -6.38 6.97
C VAL A 157 -11.20 -6.18 5.56
N SER A 158 -11.98 -5.61 4.65
CA SER A 158 -11.57 -5.38 3.26
C SER A 158 -10.38 -4.42 3.17
N LEU A 159 -10.47 -3.27 3.86
CA LEU A 159 -9.42 -2.25 3.81
C LEU A 159 -8.15 -2.70 4.52
N VAL A 160 -8.25 -3.37 5.66
CA VAL A 160 -7.10 -3.91 6.38
C VAL A 160 -6.42 -4.99 5.55
N THR A 161 -7.17 -5.89 4.96
CA THR A 161 -6.63 -6.94 4.08
C THR A 161 -5.92 -6.33 2.87
N GLY A 162 -6.49 -5.32 2.24
CA GLY A 162 -5.87 -4.61 1.12
C GLY A 162 -4.56 -3.94 1.52
N THR A 163 -4.52 -3.27 2.67
CA THR A 163 -3.31 -2.63 3.19
C THR A 163 -2.22 -3.66 3.51
N MET A 164 -2.56 -4.74 4.17
CA MET A 164 -1.61 -5.81 4.50
C MET A 164 -1.08 -6.50 3.24
N PHE A 165 -1.94 -6.69 2.24
CA PHE A 165 -1.52 -7.22 0.94
C PHE A 165 -0.55 -6.27 0.22
N LEU A 166 -0.82 -4.97 0.21
CA LEU A 166 0.09 -3.98 -0.38
C LEU A 166 1.43 -3.92 0.35
N MET A 167 1.43 -4.02 1.66
CA MET A 167 2.65 -4.10 2.45
C MET A 167 3.48 -5.32 2.05
N TRP A 168 2.85 -6.49 1.97
CA TRP A 168 3.49 -7.71 1.53
C TRP A 168 4.02 -7.57 0.09
N LEU A 169 3.22 -7.01 -0.81
CA LEU A 169 3.62 -6.79 -2.20
C LEU A 169 4.83 -5.85 -2.31
N GLY A 170 4.84 -4.78 -1.52
CA GLY A 170 5.98 -3.86 -1.45
C GLY A 170 7.25 -4.55 -0.95
N GLU A 171 7.15 -5.41 0.05
CA GLU A 171 8.27 -6.21 0.54
C GLU A 171 8.78 -7.19 -0.52
N GLN A 172 7.89 -7.85 -1.26
CA GLN A 172 8.25 -8.76 -2.36
C GLN A 172 8.97 -8.03 -3.49
N ILE A 173 8.52 -6.82 -3.84
CA ILE A 173 9.20 -5.98 -4.85
C ILE A 173 10.60 -5.61 -4.37
N THR A 174 10.77 -5.27 -3.12
CA THR A 174 12.08 -4.95 -2.53
C THR A 174 13.04 -6.15 -2.59
N GLU A 175 12.57 -7.34 -2.29
CA GLU A 175 13.41 -8.55 -2.25
C GLU A 175 13.69 -9.11 -3.64
N ARG A 176 12.69 -9.16 -4.51
CA ARG A 176 12.73 -9.87 -5.81
C ARG A 176 12.70 -8.95 -7.02
N GLY A 177 12.32 -7.69 -6.85
CA GLY A 177 12.28 -6.70 -7.92
C GLY A 177 13.46 -5.76 -7.88
N LEU A 178 13.23 -4.51 -8.26
CA LEU A 178 14.22 -3.44 -8.30
C LEU A 178 13.87 -2.35 -7.27
N GLY A 179 14.86 -1.92 -6.51
CA GLY A 179 14.74 -0.79 -5.60
C GLY A 179 13.82 -1.03 -4.41
N ASN A 180 13.30 0.06 -3.84
CA ASN A 180 12.40 0.04 -2.71
C ASN A 180 10.95 -0.16 -3.18
N GLY A 181 10.34 -1.30 -2.84
CA GLY A 181 9.00 -1.67 -3.29
C GLY A 181 7.90 -0.71 -2.85
N ILE A 182 7.99 -0.17 -1.65
CA ILE A 182 7.01 0.80 -1.12
C ILE A 182 7.03 2.08 -1.95
N SER A 183 8.21 2.61 -2.25
CA SER A 183 8.38 3.80 -3.08
C SER A 183 7.87 3.57 -4.50
N ILE A 184 8.09 2.39 -5.05
CA ILE A 184 7.61 2.02 -6.39
C ILE A 184 6.08 1.95 -6.42
N LEU A 185 5.44 1.41 -5.39
CA LEU A 185 3.97 1.38 -5.31
C LEU A 185 3.38 2.78 -5.22
N ILE A 186 3.99 3.68 -4.44
CA ILE A 186 3.59 5.10 -4.38
C ILE A 186 3.74 5.75 -5.76
N PHE A 187 4.87 5.55 -6.40
CA PHE A 187 5.12 6.05 -7.75
C PHE A 187 4.09 5.56 -8.77
N ALA A 188 3.77 4.27 -8.75
CA ALA A 188 2.78 3.67 -9.62
C ALA A 188 1.39 4.26 -9.40
N GLY A 189 1.02 4.52 -8.15
CA GLY A 189 -0.24 5.18 -7.82
C GLY A 189 -0.32 6.59 -8.39
N ILE A 190 0.73 7.39 -8.20
CA ILE A 190 0.80 8.76 -8.72
C ILE A 190 0.84 8.77 -10.25
N ALA A 191 1.67 7.92 -10.86
CA ALA A 191 1.83 7.84 -12.32
C ALA A 191 0.54 7.40 -13.03
N ALA A 192 -0.29 6.59 -12.39
CA ALA A 192 -1.57 6.15 -12.94
C ALA A 192 -2.55 7.31 -13.17
N GLY A 193 -2.41 8.41 -12.44
CA GLY A 193 -3.22 9.62 -12.62
C GLY A 193 -2.74 10.56 -13.73
N LEU A 194 -1.50 10.41 -14.23
CA LEU A 194 -0.93 11.31 -15.23
C LEU A 194 -1.69 11.34 -16.56
N PRO A 195 -2.17 10.23 -17.14
CA PRO A 195 -2.90 10.26 -18.41
C PRO A 195 -4.23 11.03 -18.37
N GLY A 196 -4.78 11.24 -17.16
CA GLY A 196 -6.02 12.00 -16.95
C GLY A 196 -5.82 13.47 -16.63
N ALA A 197 -4.57 13.89 -16.55
CA ALA A 197 -4.22 15.26 -16.20
C ALA A 197 -4.16 16.18 -17.43
#